data_f63ea1a0145f58f8f20ea50e5f161ae6
#
_entry.id   f63ea1a0145f58f8f20ea50e5f161ae6
#
_cell.length_a   1.000
_cell.length_b   1.000
_cell.length_c   1.000
_cell.angle_alpha   90.00
_cell.angle_beta   90.00
_cell.angle_gamma   90.00
#
_symmetry.space_group_name_H-M   'P 1'
#
loop_
_entity.id
_entity.type
_entity.pdbx_description
1 polymer ?
#
loop_
_entity_poly.entity_id
_entity_poly.type
_entity_poly.pdbx_seq_one_letter_code
_entity_poly.pdbx_strand_id
1 'polypeptide(L)'
;MIARLQAAVGEPDARIIVRTASAIAELVGPLPLRAGDEWLTIGVEGQPHIHVRTADVAALAFAAPDDGNVAIEAHDAAGARIVRVAFSRTNPAKADCDVGRRAALIDRHGGAQ
;
A
#
# COMPACT_ATOMS: atom_id res chain seq x y z
N MET A 1 -1.14 -11.11 7.65
CA MET A 1 -0.33 -10.01 7.09
C MET A 1 -0.57 -9.83 5.60
N ILE A 2 -0.46 -10.88 4.82
CA ILE A 2 -0.68 -10.82 3.36
C ILE A 2 -2.10 -10.37 3.01
N ALA A 3 -3.11 -10.85 3.74
CA ALA A 3 -4.51 -10.47 3.49
C ALA A 3 -4.74 -8.95 3.65
N ARG A 4 -4.04 -8.30 4.59
CA ARG A 4 -4.13 -6.84 4.75
C ARG A 4 -3.55 -6.11 3.56
N LEU A 5 -2.41 -6.56 3.06
CA LEU A 5 -1.80 -5.96 1.88
C LEU A 5 -2.68 -6.19 0.64
N GLN A 6 -3.24 -7.39 0.50
CA GLN A 6 -4.17 -7.71 -0.58
C GLN A 6 -5.39 -6.79 -0.58
N ALA A 7 -5.98 -6.56 0.58
CA ALA A 7 -7.12 -5.65 0.72
C ALA A 7 -6.73 -4.21 0.35
N ALA A 8 -5.54 -3.76 0.73
CA ALA A 8 -5.08 -2.41 0.46
C ALA A 8 -4.85 -2.15 -1.04
N VAL A 9 -4.17 -3.07 -1.74
CA VAL A 9 -3.92 -2.90 -3.19
C VAL A 9 -5.18 -3.07 -4.03
N GLY A 10 -6.20 -3.70 -3.48
CA GLY A 10 -7.51 -3.86 -4.11
C GLY A 10 -8.41 -2.63 -4.01
N GLU A 11 -8.03 -1.61 -3.25
CA GLU A 11 -8.85 -0.39 -3.15
C GLU A 11 -8.77 0.42 -4.44
N PRO A 12 -9.89 1.05 -4.87
CA PRO A 12 -9.86 1.98 -5.98
C PRO A 12 -8.89 3.14 -5.70
N ASP A 13 -8.14 3.55 -6.70
CA ASP A 13 -7.17 4.65 -6.61
C ASP A 13 -6.05 4.42 -5.58
N ALA A 14 -5.82 3.19 -5.15
CA ALA A 14 -4.62 2.88 -4.38
C ALA A 14 -3.38 3.14 -5.22
N ARG A 15 -2.39 3.83 -4.63
CA ARG A 15 -1.12 4.11 -5.28
C ARG A 15 -0.08 3.19 -4.67
N ILE A 16 0.38 2.22 -5.46
CA ILE A 16 1.37 1.24 -5.02
C ILE A 16 2.74 1.75 -5.46
N ILE A 17 3.58 2.09 -4.50
CA ILE A 17 4.81 2.85 -4.73
C ILE A 17 6.01 2.03 -4.25
N VAL A 18 6.97 1.85 -5.14
CA VAL A 18 8.30 1.33 -4.83
C VAL A 18 9.31 2.45 -5.07
N ARG A 19 10.16 2.70 -4.09
CA ARG A 19 11.07 3.83 -4.14
C ARG A 19 12.47 3.44 -3.72
N THR A 20 13.45 3.94 -4.48
CA THR A 20 14.86 3.95 -4.08
C THR A 20 15.31 5.40 -3.91
N ALA A 21 16.59 5.61 -3.54
CA ALA A 21 17.14 6.96 -3.44
C ALA A 21 17.09 7.73 -4.78
N SER A 22 17.03 7.01 -5.91
CA SER A 22 17.17 7.62 -7.23
C SER A 22 15.98 7.39 -8.16
N ALA A 23 14.98 6.58 -7.74
CA ALA A 23 13.88 6.21 -8.63
C ALA A 23 12.59 5.95 -7.86
N ILE A 24 11.47 6.18 -8.51
CA ILE A 24 10.13 5.85 -8.02
C ILE A 24 9.40 5.11 -9.13
N ALA A 25 8.78 3.97 -8.76
CA ALA A 25 7.83 3.28 -9.62
C ALA A 25 6.47 3.27 -8.94
N GLU A 26 5.40 3.49 -9.71
CA GLU A 26 4.06 3.60 -9.17
C GLU A 26 3.07 2.86 -10.05
N LEU A 27 2.19 2.07 -9.40
CA LEU A 27 1.02 1.48 -10.03
C LEU A 27 -0.23 2.05 -9.38
N VAL A 28 -1.34 1.97 -10.10
CA VAL A 28 -2.63 2.47 -9.61
C VAL A 28 -3.60 1.29 -9.49
N GLY A 29 -4.20 1.14 -8.30
CA GLY A 29 -5.21 0.14 -8.04
C GLY A 29 -6.59 0.52 -8.60
N PRO A 30 -7.56 -0.42 -8.52
CA PRO A 30 -7.44 -1.69 -7.80
C PRO A 30 -6.58 -2.71 -8.54
N LEU A 31 -5.77 -3.44 -7.81
CA LEU A 31 -4.92 -4.49 -8.37
C LEU A 31 -5.08 -5.80 -7.58
N PRO A 32 -4.98 -6.95 -8.25
CA PRO A 32 -4.91 -8.21 -7.55
C PRO A 32 -3.54 -8.38 -6.88
N LEU A 33 -3.51 -9.14 -5.81
CA LEU A 33 -2.29 -9.63 -5.19
C LEU A 33 -2.36 -11.14 -5.14
N ARG A 34 -1.34 -11.80 -5.66
CA ARG A 34 -1.22 -13.25 -5.65
C ARG A 34 0.04 -13.66 -4.88
N ALA A 35 -0.14 -14.57 -3.93
CA ALA A 35 0.98 -15.12 -3.17
C ALA A 35 1.50 -16.37 -3.88
N GLY A 36 2.79 -16.35 -4.23
CA GLY A 36 3.54 -17.51 -4.68
C GLY A 36 4.47 -18.01 -3.58
N ASP A 37 5.28 -19.02 -3.89
CA ASP A 37 6.20 -19.60 -2.91
C ASP A 37 7.28 -18.61 -2.48
N GLU A 38 7.79 -17.84 -3.40
CA GLU A 38 8.91 -16.93 -3.15
C GLU A 38 8.52 -15.47 -3.29
N TRP A 39 7.55 -15.15 -4.15
CA TRP A 39 7.16 -13.80 -4.51
C TRP A 39 5.69 -13.55 -4.31
N LEU A 40 5.37 -12.35 -3.81
CA LEU A 40 4.05 -11.76 -3.94
C LEU A 40 4.01 -11.00 -5.27
N THR A 41 2.96 -11.19 -6.05
CA THR A 41 2.77 -10.43 -7.29
C THR A 41 1.61 -9.47 -7.12
N ILE A 42 1.88 -8.17 -7.23
CA ILE A 42 0.87 -7.11 -7.22
C ILE A 42 0.67 -6.69 -8.66
N GLY A 43 -0.54 -6.88 -9.18
CA GLY A 43 -0.84 -6.65 -10.58
C GLY A 43 -0.99 -7.94 -11.36
N VAL A 44 -1.10 -7.82 -12.68
CA VAL A 44 -1.34 -8.93 -13.60
C VAL A 44 -0.10 -9.12 -14.47
N GLU A 45 0.38 -10.36 -14.59
CA GLU A 45 1.48 -10.67 -15.51
C GLU A 45 1.08 -10.30 -16.93
N GLY A 46 2.05 -9.77 -17.70
CA GLY A 46 1.77 -9.21 -19.02
C GLY A 46 1.32 -7.75 -18.98
N GLN A 47 0.98 -7.23 -17.82
CA GLN A 47 0.67 -5.84 -17.54
C GLN A 47 1.72 -5.29 -16.56
N PRO A 48 1.79 -3.98 -16.32
CA PRO A 48 2.65 -3.45 -15.26
C PRO A 48 2.34 -4.10 -13.92
N HIS A 49 3.36 -4.63 -13.25
CA HIS A 49 3.21 -5.33 -11.99
C HIS A 49 4.48 -5.25 -11.15
N ILE A 50 4.36 -5.61 -9.87
CA ILE A 50 5.46 -5.57 -8.92
C ILE A 50 5.57 -6.95 -8.27
N HIS A 51 6.79 -7.46 -8.15
CA HIS A 51 7.10 -8.64 -7.36
C HIS A 51 7.77 -8.22 -6.06
N VAL A 52 7.25 -8.71 -4.94
CA VAL A 52 7.83 -8.49 -3.61
C VAL A 52 8.25 -9.84 -3.06
N ARG A 53 9.51 -9.95 -2.59
CA ARG A 53 9.98 -11.20 -1.98
C ARG A 53 9.23 -11.44 -0.67
N THR A 54 8.47 -12.52 -0.61
CA THR A 54 7.61 -12.84 0.53
C THR A 54 8.38 -12.92 1.84
N ALA A 55 9.54 -13.57 1.82
CA ALA A 55 10.35 -13.77 3.02
C ALA A 55 10.90 -12.47 3.62
N ASP A 56 10.98 -11.40 2.84
CA ASP A 56 11.52 -10.12 3.31
C ASP A 56 10.48 -9.23 3.99
N VAL A 57 9.19 -9.55 3.85
CA VAL A 57 8.13 -8.77 4.50
C VAL A 57 8.04 -9.18 5.97
N ALA A 58 8.57 -8.34 6.85
CA ALA A 58 8.58 -8.60 8.28
C ALA A 58 7.39 -7.96 9.01
N ALA A 59 6.88 -6.82 8.52
CA ALA A 59 5.81 -6.10 9.19
C ALA A 59 5.03 -5.23 8.20
N LEU A 60 3.78 -4.94 8.54
CA LEU A 60 2.98 -3.90 7.91
C LEU A 60 2.74 -2.79 8.93
N ALA A 61 2.87 -1.54 8.48
CA ALA A 61 2.58 -0.36 9.28
C ALA A 61 1.46 0.44 8.62
N PHE A 62 0.44 0.78 9.41
CA PHE A 62 -0.63 1.66 8.99
C PHE A 62 -0.37 3.08 9.49
N ALA A 63 -0.66 4.07 8.65
CA ALA A 63 -0.54 5.48 9.03
C ALA A 63 -1.71 6.29 8.46
N ALA A 64 -2.23 7.20 9.29
CA ALA A 64 -3.25 8.16 8.89
C ALA A 64 -2.90 9.52 9.50
N PRO A 65 -1.79 10.15 9.07
CA PRO A 65 -1.34 11.41 9.64
C PRO A 65 -2.26 12.58 9.25
N ASP A 66 -2.24 13.64 10.03
CA ASP A 66 -3.05 14.84 9.76
C ASP A 66 -2.56 15.63 8.54
N ASP A 67 -1.35 15.39 8.09
CA ASP A 67 -0.70 16.08 6.98
C ASP A 67 -0.30 15.16 5.83
N GLY A 68 -0.87 13.96 5.77
CA GLY A 68 -0.57 12.99 4.75
C GLY A 68 -1.74 12.09 4.40
N ASN A 69 -1.60 11.35 3.31
CA ASN A 69 -2.58 10.35 2.91
C ASN A 69 -2.57 9.16 3.87
N VAL A 70 -3.72 8.51 4.01
CA VAL A 70 -3.81 7.18 4.62
C VAL A 70 -2.95 6.23 3.81
N ALA A 71 -2.14 5.42 4.47
CA ALA A 71 -1.24 4.48 3.82
C ALA A 71 -0.97 3.24 4.65
N ILE A 72 -0.63 2.16 3.96
CA ILE A 72 -0.04 0.95 4.55
C ILE A 72 1.33 0.76 3.91
N GLU A 73 2.32 0.43 4.73
CA GLU A 73 3.68 0.17 4.27
C GLU A 73 4.13 -1.22 4.69
N ALA A 74 4.78 -1.93 3.79
CA ALA A 74 5.47 -3.17 4.11
C ALA A 74 6.94 -2.85 4.39
N HIS A 75 7.46 -3.37 5.50
CA HIS A 75 8.83 -3.17 5.96
C HIS A 75 9.55 -4.49 6.10
N ASP A 76 10.86 -4.47 5.86
CA ASP A 76 11.73 -5.61 6.13
C ASP A 76 12.13 -5.68 7.61
N ALA A 77 12.92 -6.70 7.96
CA ALA A 77 13.35 -6.91 9.34
C ALA A 77 14.23 -5.78 9.89
N ALA A 78 14.88 -5.01 9.02
CA ALA A 78 15.68 -3.86 9.41
C ALA A 78 14.85 -2.57 9.51
N GLY A 79 13.54 -2.64 9.21
CA GLY A 79 12.65 -1.49 9.23
C GLY A 79 12.65 -0.68 7.95
N ALA A 80 13.36 -1.13 6.91
CA ALA A 80 13.36 -0.44 5.62
C ALA A 80 12.05 -0.71 4.88
N ARG A 81 11.51 0.32 4.24
CA ARG A 81 10.29 0.20 3.46
C ARG A 81 10.54 -0.54 2.16
N ILE A 82 9.71 -1.55 1.91
CA ILE A 82 9.72 -2.33 0.66
C ILE A 82 8.75 -1.73 -0.34
N VAL A 83 7.50 -1.53 0.08
CA VAL A 83 6.43 -1.00 -0.75
C VAL A 83 5.48 -0.18 0.11
N ARG A 84 4.95 0.89 -0.47
CA ARG A 84 3.94 1.72 0.17
C ARG A 84 2.66 1.69 -0.67
N VAL A 85 1.53 1.50 -0.01
CA VAL A 85 0.21 1.64 -0.61
C VAL A 85 -0.45 2.86 0.01
N ALA A 86 -0.53 3.94 -0.76
CA ALA A 86 -1.13 5.19 -0.32
C ALA A 86 -2.47 5.40 -1.02
N PHE A 87 -3.44 5.95 -0.31
CA PHE A 87 -4.77 6.18 -0.85
C PHE A 87 -4.93 7.65 -1.21
N SER A 88 -5.18 7.92 -2.49
CA SER A 88 -5.27 9.28 -3.01
C SER A 88 -6.43 10.06 -2.38
N ARG A 89 -6.27 11.36 -2.25
CA ARG A 89 -7.27 12.29 -1.75
C ARG A 89 -7.74 12.02 -0.33
N THR A 90 -6.84 11.52 0.51
CA THR A 90 -7.12 11.25 1.92
C THR A 90 -6.26 12.08 2.88
N ASN A 91 -5.52 13.05 2.35
CA ASN A 91 -4.72 13.97 3.16
C ASN A 91 -5.60 15.12 3.68
N PRO A 92 -5.85 15.20 5.01
CA PRO A 92 -6.74 16.23 5.55
C PRO A 92 -6.22 17.66 5.38
N ALA A 93 -4.90 17.83 5.15
CA ALA A 93 -4.31 19.14 4.96
C ALA A 93 -4.53 19.69 3.55
N LYS A 94 -5.09 18.90 2.63
CA LYS A 94 -5.34 19.31 1.25
C LYS A 94 -6.81 19.54 0.99
N ALA A 95 -7.10 20.53 0.13
CA ALA A 95 -8.48 20.94 -0.17
C ALA A 95 -9.28 19.84 -0.88
N ASP A 96 -8.62 18.94 -1.61
CA ASP A 96 -9.27 17.84 -2.32
C ASP A 96 -9.50 16.60 -1.47
N CYS A 97 -9.25 16.67 -0.16
CA CYS A 97 -9.45 15.52 0.74
C CYS A 97 -10.90 15.07 0.73
N ASP A 98 -11.10 13.78 0.45
CA ASP A 98 -12.38 13.11 0.61
C ASP A 98 -12.46 12.57 2.05
N VAL A 99 -13.12 13.34 2.91
CA VAL A 99 -13.22 13.06 4.35
C VAL A 99 -13.90 11.72 4.61
N GLY A 100 -14.97 11.43 3.87
CA GLY A 100 -15.71 10.17 4.00
C GLY A 100 -14.87 8.96 3.60
N ARG A 101 -14.13 9.07 2.50
CA ARG A 101 -13.22 8.03 2.05
C ARG A 101 -12.10 7.79 3.07
N ARG A 102 -11.50 8.87 3.58
CA ARG A 102 -10.48 8.76 4.63
C ARG A 102 -11.00 7.97 5.82
N ALA A 103 -12.17 8.32 6.33
CA ALA A 103 -12.76 7.64 7.48
C ALA A 103 -13.02 6.15 7.18
N ALA A 104 -13.53 5.83 6.00
CA ALA A 104 -13.80 4.46 5.60
C ALA A 104 -12.50 3.63 5.49
N LEU A 105 -11.43 4.20 4.95
CA LEU A 105 -10.14 3.52 4.82
C LEU A 105 -9.49 3.29 6.18
N ILE A 106 -9.57 4.24 7.10
CA ILE A 106 -9.10 4.07 8.46
C ILE A 106 -9.87 2.94 9.14
N ASP A 107 -11.18 2.90 8.98
CA ASP A 107 -12.03 1.85 9.55
C ASP A 107 -11.66 0.46 9.00
N ARG A 108 -11.49 0.34 7.68
CA ARG A 108 -11.17 -0.95 7.05
C ARG A 108 -9.75 -1.44 7.30
N HIS A 109 -8.77 -0.56 7.36
CA HIS A 109 -7.37 -0.95 7.33
C HIS A 109 -6.59 -0.62 8.60
N GLY A 110 -7.09 0.27 9.43
CA GLY A 110 -6.35 0.81 10.57
C GLY A 110 -6.62 0.12 11.89
N GLY A 111 -7.72 -0.58 12.03
CA GLY A 111 -8.20 -1.01 13.35
C GLY A 111 -7.62 -2.29 13.89
N ALA A 112 -7.06 -3.14 13.07
CA ALA A 112 -6.58 -4.46 13.47
C ALA A 112 -5.09 -4.41 13.79
N GLN A 113 -4.76 -4.06 14.99
CA GLN A 113 -3.38 -4.03 15.46
C GLN A 113 -3.03 -5.27 16.26
#